data_3f7605e28c2c1ccf926fe4fce8cbf318
#
_entry.id   3f7605e28c2c1ccf926fe4fce8cbf318
#
_cell.length_a   1.000
_cell.length_b   1.000
_cell.length_c   1.000
_cell.angle_alpha   90.00
_cell.angle_beta   90.00
_cell.angle_gamma   90.00
#
_symmetry.space_group_name_H-M   'P 1'
#
loop_
_entity.id
_entity.type
_entity.pdbx_description
1 polymer ?
#
loop_
_entity_poly.entity_id
_entity_poly.type
_entity_poly.pdbx_seq_one_letter_code
_entity_poly.pdbx_strand_id
1 'polypeptide(L)'
;NTTMQESRYIVFSPEQKQNRLADLTNQFLCEFYSPSVTSGPFLDSLFTLITCEMINLFQHGMVLDHSSVDQIYTILRYIETNFADCTLSSTAEFFNMHPNYLSAYIRQHTGITYKELVQTQRLSQAAKLLRSTALSTNDISLAVGYQNTSFFFQLFRKKYGCTPMEYRNMLHASDTPNM
;
A
#
# COMPACT_ATOMS: atom_id res chain seq x y z
N ASN A 1 -7.40 -8.30 31.44
CA ASN A 1 -6.20 -8.85 30.77
C ASN A 1 -6.57 -9.18 29.32
N THR A 2 -6.51 -8.16 28.46
CA THR A 2 -6.69 -8.35 27.02
C THR A 2 -5.30 -8.47 26.43
N THR A 3 -4.93 -9.68 26.06
CA THR A 3 -3.68 -9.99 25.37
C THR A 3 -3.76 -9.36 23.97
N MET A 4 -3.06 -8.26 23.73
CA MET A 4 -2.83 -7.73 22.39
C MET A 4 -1.99 -8.76 21.62
N GLN A 5 -2.58 -9.33 20.58
CA GLN A 5 -1.92 -10.20 19.64
C GLN A 5 -1.02 -9.31 18.79
N GLU A 6 0.29 -9.32 19.05
CA GLU A 6 1.31 -8.63 18.26
C GLU A 6 1.33 -9.24 16.86
N SER A 7 0.82 -8.50 15.90
CA SER A 7 0.94 -8.83 14.47
C SER A 7 2.39 -8.60 14.05
N ARG A 8 3.16 -9.67 13.91
CA ARG A 8 4.55 -9.62 13.41
C ARG A 8 4.52 -9.55 11.89
N TYR A 9 5.06 -8.49 11.32
CA TYR A 9 5.27 -8.36 9.88
C TYR A 9 6.73 -8.68 9.54
N ILE A 10 6.95 -9.36 8.43
CA ILE A 10 8.29 -9.62 7.89
C ILE A 10 8.49 -8.73 6.67
N VAL A 11 9.55 -7.92 6.67
CA VAL A 11 9.94 -7.08 5.54
C VAL A 11 11.25 -7.57 4.98
N PHE A 12 11.28 -7.72 3.68
CA PHE A 12 12.46 -8.13 2.94
C PHE A 12 13.14 -6.90 2.36
N SER A 13 14.39 -6.62 2.78
CA SER A 13 15.22 -5.55 2.21
C SER A 13 15.89 -6.02 0.92
N PRO A 14 15.84 -5.23 -0.17
CA PRO A 14 16.49 -5.58 -1.44
C PRO A 14 18.01 -5.50 -1.42
N GLU A 15 18.64 -5.06 -0.34
CA GLU A 15 20.10 -4.84 -0.25
C GLU A 15 20.92 -6.10 0.00
N GLN A 16 20.31 -7.25 0.29
CA GLN A 16 21.06 -8.50 0.36
C GLN A 16 21.24 -9.10 -1.02
N LYS A 17 22.48 -9.16 -1.49
CA LYS A 17 22.94 -9.58 -2.84
C LYS A 17 22.54 -10.98 -3.31
N GLN A 18 21.74 -11.75 -2.59
CA GLN A 18 21.12 -13.03 -2.99
C GLN A 18 19.83 -13.23 -2.19
N ASN A 19 18.80 -12.51 -2.56
CA ASN A 19 17.49 -12.72 -1.94
C ASN A 19 16.69 -13.72 -2.79
N ARG A 20 16.88 -15.03 -2.52
CA ARG A 20 16.17 -16.13 -3.18
C ARG A 20 14.65 -15.93 -3.19
N LEU A 21 14.10 -15.35 -2.13
CA LEU A 21 12.68 -15.05 -2.06
C LEU A 21 12.27 -13.98 -3.10
N ALA A 22 13.09 -12.94 -3.28
CA ALA A 22 12.82 -11.91 -4.29
C ALA A 22 12.87 -12.49 -5.72
N ASP A 23 13.84 -13.37 -5.99
CA ASP A 23 13.97 -14.04 -7.29
C ASP A 23 12.76 -14.93 -7.58
N LEU A 24 12.34 -15.74 -6.60
CA LEU A 24 11.15 -16.59 -6.72
C LEU A 24 9.88 -15.76 -6.90
N THR A 25 9.75 -14.65 -6.19
CA THR A 25 8.61 -13.73 -6.32
C THR A 25 8.58 -13.06 -7.69
N ASN A 26 9.72 -12.63 -8.21
CA ASN A 26 9.83 -12.06 -9.54
C ASN A 26 9.46 -13.10 -10.62
N GLN A 27 9.94 -14.34 -10.50
CA GLN A 27 9.57 -15.42 -11.43
C GLN A 27 8.07 -15.71 -11.39
N PHE A 28 7.47 -15.73 -10.19
CA PHE A 28 6.02 -15.90 -10.03
C PHE A 28 5.25 -14.79 -10.72
N LEU A 29 5.64 -13.52 -10.51
CA LEU A 29 5.00 -12.38 -11.15
C LEU A 29 5.15 -12.39 -12.68
N CYS A 30 6.34 -12.72 -13.20
CA CYS A 30 6.57 -12.82 -14.64
C CYS A 30 5.65 -13.88 -15.27
N GLU A 31 5.55 -15.08 -14.68
CA GLU A 31 4.71 -16.15 -15.20
C GLU A 31 3.21 -15.85 -15.04
N PHE A 32 2.84 -15.17 -13.95
CA PHE A 32 1.44 -14.77 -13.71
C PHE A 32 0.94 -13.74 -14.74
N TYR A 33 1.79 -12.77 -15.12
CA TYR A 33 1.43 -11.73 -16.09
C TYR A 33 1.68 -12.12 -17.57
N SER A 34 2.46 -13.17 -17.82
CA SER A 34 2.76 -13.66 -19.16
C SER A 34 2.63 -15.20 -19.22
N PRO A 35 1.40 -15.74 -19.06
CA PRO A 35 1.21 -17.17 -18.87
C PRO A 35 1.56 -17.99 -20.11
N SER A 36 2.23 -19.13 -19.89
CA SER A 36 2.48 -20.18 -20.87
C SER A 36 1.48 -21.34 -20.71
N VAL A 37 1.52 -22.33 -21.59
CA VAL A 37 0.65 -23.53 -21.52
C VAL A 37 0.86 -24.34 -20.23
N THR A 38 2.03 -24.23 -19.62
CA THR A 38 2.42 -24.95 -18.38
C THR A 38 2.38 -24.07 -17.13
N SER A 39 1.85 -22.84 -17.21
CA SER A 39 1.89 -21.87 -16.12
C SER A 39 1.20 -22.34 -14.84
N GLY A 40 0.09 -23.08 -14.93
CA GLY A 40 -0.63 -23.55 -13.74
C GLY A 40 0.25 -24.35 -12.78
N PRO A 41 0.77 -25.52 -13.16
CA PRO A 41 1.65 -26.32 -12.30
C PRO A 41 2.96 -25.60 -11.90
N PHE A 42 3.45 -24.71 -12.76
CA PHE A 42 4.65 -23.93 -12.49
C PHE A 42 4.41 -22.87 -11.41
N LEU A 43 3.29 -22.15 -11.48
CA LEU A 43 2.87 -21.18 -10.45
C LEU A 43 2.64 -21.87 -9.10
N ASP A 44 2.01 -23.04 -9.06
CA ASP A 44 1.83 -23.81 -7.84
C ASP A 44 3.18 -24.21 -7.20
N SER A 45 4.13 -24.59 -8.04
CA SER A 45 5.50 -24.93 -7.60
C SER A 45 6.23 -23.73 -7.05
N LEU A 46 6.15 -22.58 -7.73
CA LEU A 46 6.75 -21.33 -7.28
C LEU A 46 6.11 -20.85 -5.97
N PHE A 47 4.79 -20.93 -5.84
CA PHE A 47 4.08 -20.60 -4.62
C PHE A 47 4.54 -21.45 -3.44
N THR A 48 4.71 -22.76 -3.68
CA THR A 48 5.24 -23.69 -2.67
C THR A 48 6.66 -23.31 -2.25
N LEU A 49 7.54 -23.01 -3.22
CA LEU A 49 8.92 -22.60 -2.94
C LEU A 49 8.99 -21.29 -2.17
N ILE A 50 8.18 -20.31 -2.53
CA ILE A 50 8.06 -19.03 -1.81
C ILE A 50 7.63 -19.30 -0.36
N THR A 51 6.63 -20.13 -0.15
CA THR A 51 6.13 -20.48 1.19
C THR A 51 7.20 -21.18 2.02
N CYS A 52 7.92 -22.14 1.44
CA CYS A 52 9.02 -22.83 2.11
C CYS A 52 10.15 -21.86 2.48
N GLU A 53 10.51 -20.94 1.58
CA GLU A 53 11.55 -19.95 1.83
C GLU A 53 11.14 -18.97 2.93
N MET A 54 9.88 -18.54 2.94
CA MET A 54 9.33 -17.74 4.03
C MET A 54 9.43 -18.46 5.39
N ILE A 55 9.06 -19.75 5.44
CA ILE A 55 9.15 -20.56 6.66
C ILE A 55 10.61 -20.69 7.11
N ASN A 56 11.55 -20.94 6.18
CA ASN A 56 12.97 -21.03 6.47
C ASN A 56 13.51 -19.72 7.07
N LEU A 57 13.18 -18.58 6.48
CA LEU A 57 13.58 -17.26 6.98
C LEU A 57 13.00 -17.00 8.37
N PHE A 58 11.78 -17.45 8.61
CA PHE A 58 11.14 -17.34 9.93
C PHE A 58 11.82 -18.20 10.99
N GLN A 59 12.18 -19.44 10.65
CA GLN A 59 12.81 -20.39 11.58
C GLN A 59 14.28 -20.07 11.90
N HIS A 60 15.01 -19.52 10.93
CA HIS A 60 16.44 -19.21 11.10
C HIS A 60 16.70 -17.84 11.71
N GLY A 61 15.64 -17.16 12.20
CA GLY A 61 15.79 -15.95 13.02
C GLY A 61 16.57 -14.84 12.32
N MET A 62 16.36 -14.63 11.02
CA MET A 62 16.69 -13.33 10.42
C MET A 62 15.73 -12.28 10.99
N VAL A 63 15.89 -12.04 12.27
CA VAL A 63 15.41 -10.86 12.96
C VAL A 63 16.26 -9.72 12.40
N LEU A 64 15.78 -9.11 11.32
CA LEU A 64 16.24 -7.78 10.96
C LEU A 64 16.10 -6.91 12.19
N ASP A 65 17.06 -6.03 12.41
CA ASP A 65 17.07 -5.08 13.52
C ASP A 65 15.66 -4.42 13.62
N HIS A 66 14.84 -4.94 14.53
CA HIS A 66 13.40 -4.66 14.65
C HIS A 66 13.10 -3.19 14.88
N SER A 67 14.10 -2.42 15.37
CA SER A 67 13.84 -1.05 15.80
C SER A 67 13.53 -0.08 14.64
N SER A 68 14.21 -0.19 13.52
CA SER A 68 14.01 0.74 12.39
C SER A 68 12.88 0.28 11.45
N VAL A 69 12.71 -1.03 11.29
CA VAL A 69 11.66 -1.62 10.45
C VAL A 69 10.29 -1.45 11.11
N ASP A 70 10.19 -1.71 12.41
CA ASP A 70 8.96 -1.50 13.17
C ASP A 70 8.53 -0.04 13.16
N GLN A 71 9.49 0.89 13.21
CA GLN A 71 9.19 2.31 13.23
C GLN A 71 8.58 2.82 11.92
N ILE A 72 9.14 2.45 10.75
CA ILE A 72 8.55 2.86 9.47
C ILE A 72 7.15 2.27 9.27
N TYR A 73 6.92 1.00 9.66
CA TYR A 73 5.59 0.41 9.59
C TYR A 73 4.59 1.12 10.47
N THR A 74 4.98 1.46 11.69
CA THR A 74 4.11 2.19 12.61
C THR A 74 3.73 3.55 12.04
N ILE A 75 4.69 4.25 11.41
CA ILE A 75 4.46 5.53 10.72
C ILE A 75 3.50 5.34 9.53
N LEU A 76 3.74 4.35 8.68
CA LEU A 76 2.89 4.07 7.51
C LEU A 76 1.46 3.73 7.94
N ARG A 77 1.30 2.90 8.95
CA ARG A 77 0.00 2.54 9.52
C ARG A 77 -0.72 3.74 10.14
N TYR A 78 0.00 4.61 10.83
CA TYR A 78 -0.57 5.86 11.34
C TYR A 78 -1.11 6.73 10.19
N ILE A 79 -0.34 6.90 9.12
CA ILE A 79 -0.76 7.64 7.94
C ILE A 79 -1.96 6.97 7.26
N GLU A 80 -1.96 5.64 7.16
CA GLU A 80 -3.08 4.87 6.60
C GLU A 80 -4.37 5.05 7.39
N THR A 81 -4.29 5.19 8.71
CA THR A 81 -5.45 5.36 9.58
C THR A 81 -5.92 6.81 9.65
N ASN A 82 -4.99 7.77 9.57
CA ASN A 82 -5.25 9.21 9.79
C ASN A 82 -5.11 10.05 8.52
N PHE A 83 -5.16 9.44 7.33
CA PHE A 83 -4.86 10.06 6.04
C PHE A 83 -5.66 11.34 5.77
N ALA A 84 -6.90 11.46 6.29
CA ALA A 84 -7.77 12.60 6.02
C ALA A 84 -7.24 13.90 6.64
N ASP A 85 -6.70 13.83 7.87
CA ASP A 85 -6.34 15.00 8.65
C ASP A 85 -4.85 15.11 8.96
N CYS A 86 -4.05 14.04 8.74
CA CYS A 86 -2.64 14.07 9.10
C CYS A 86 -1.83 15.05 8.22
N THR A 87 -0.93 15.77 8.88
CA THR A 87 0.11 16.60 8.27
C THR A 87 1.48 16.10 8.65
N LEU A 88 2.52 16.50 7.91
CA LEU A 88 3.90 16.14 8.27
C LEU A 88 4.23 16.58 9.71
N SER A 89 3.78 17.77 10.12
CA SER A 89 4.02 18.30 11.46
C SER A 89 3.29 17.48 12.53
N SER A 90 1.99 17.22 12.36
CA SER A 90 1.21 16.43 13.34
C SER A 90 1.70 14.99 13.44
N THR A 91 2.12 14.40 12.32
CA THR A 91 2.70 13.05 12.32
C THR A 91 4.06 13.04 13.03
N ALA A 92 4.92 14.04 12.77
CA ALA A 92 6.22 14.15 13.43
C ALA A 92 6.07 14.35 14.95
N GLU A 93 5.13 15.18 15.36
CA GLU A 93 4.79 15.40 16.78
C GLU A 93 4.33 14.10 17.44
N PHE A 94 3.43 13.36 16.81
CA PHE A 94 2.93 12.06 17.32
C PHE A 94 4.05 11.05 17.57
N PHE A 95 5.06 11.02 16.70
CA PHE A 95 6.22 10.12 16.83
C PHE A 95 7.40 10.72 17.58
N ASN A 96 7.26 11.92 18.19
CA ASN A 96 8.33 12.66 18.85
C ASN A 96 9.56 12.87 17.95
N MET A 97 9.31 13.16 16.67
CA MET A 97 10.33 13.40 15.65
C MET A 97 10.33 14.84 15.17
N HIS A 98 11.49 15.31 14.71
CA HIS A 98 11.52 16.57 13.96
C HIS A 98 10.92 16.36 12.55
N PRO A 99 10.07 17.28 11.99
CA PRO A 99 9.46 17.12 10.67
C PRO A 99 10.44 16.82 9.53
N ASN A 100 11.59 17.49 9.52
CA ASN A 100 12.63 17.25 8.51
C ASN A 100 13.21 15.83 8.61
N TYR A 101 13.42 15.34 9.83
CA TYR A 101 13.88 13.98 10.05
C TYR A 101 12.84 12.96 9.57
N LEU A 102 11.58 13.12 9.98
CA LEU A 102 10.49 12.24 9.53
C LEU A 102 10.37 12.21 7.99
N SER A 103 10.45 13.38 7.34
CA SER A 103 10.39 13.48 5.87
C SER A 103 11.55 12.73 5.20
N ALA A 104 12.77 12.91 5.70
CA ALA A 104 13.95 12.21 5.19
C ALA A 104 13.85 10.69 5.45
N TYR A 105 13.43 10.30 6.66
CA TYR A 105 13.25 8.92 7.07
C TYR A 105 12.24 8.17 6.19
N ILE A 106 11.06 8.76 5.96
CA ILE A 106 10.05 8.19 5.06
C ILE A 106 10.62 8.03 3.65
N ARG A 107 11.26 9.07 3.10
CA ARG A 107 11.82 9.01 1.75
C ARG A 107 12.91 7.95 1.61
N GLN A 108 13.75 7.79 2.62
CA GLN A 108 14.80 6.76 2.65
C GLN A 108 14.22 5.34 2.62
N HIS A 109 13.13 5.09 3.37
CA HIS A 109 12.57 3.73 3.51
C HIS A 109 11.51 3.39 2.45
N THR A 110 10.84 4.40 1.86
CA THR A 110 9.75 4.17 0.90
C THR A 110 10.07 4.63 -0.53
N GLY A 111 11.13 5.41 -0.72
CA GLY A 111 11.47 6.02 -2.01
C GLY A 111 10.60 7.22 -2.40
N ILE A 112 9.50 7.50 -1.68
CA ILE A 112 8.55 8.58 -1.99
C ILE A 112 8.48 9.61 -0.84
N THR A 113 7.99 10.81 -1.15
CA THR A 113 7.82 11.85 -0.14
C THR A 113 6.59 11.60 0.74
N TYR A 114 6.57 12.17 1.96
CA TYR A 114 5.40 12.18 2.84
C TYR A 114 4.12 12.64 2.12
N LYS A 115 4.23 13.72 1.33
CA LYS A 115 3.10 14.28 0.57
C LYS A 115 2.55 13.28 -0.44
N GLU A 116 3.41 12.62 -1.19
CA GLU A 116 3.02 11.59 -2.17
C GLU A 116 2.39 10.38 -1.49
N LEU A 117 2.91 9.97 -0.34
CA LEU A 117 2.38 8.88 0.45
C LEU A 117 0.94 9.17 0.90
N VAL A 118 0.70 10.31 1.57
CA VAL A 118 -0.63 10.73 2.02
C VAL A 118 -1.59 10.89 0.84
N GLN A 119 -1.12 11.53 -0.25
CA GLN A 119 -1.91 11.72 -1.45
C GLN A 119 -2.34 10.38 -2.08
N THR A 120 -1.41 9.43 -2.14
CA THR A 120 -1.69 8.07 -2.66
C THR A 120 -2.74 7.38 -1.82
N GLN A 121 -2.64 7.48 -0.49
CA GLN A 121 -3.59 6.90 0.44
C GLN A 121 -4.99 7.53 0.32
N ARG A 122 -5.07 8.86 0.28
CA ARG A 122 -6.34 9.59 0.08
C ARG A 122 -7.05 9.17 -1.21
N LEU A 123 -6.32 9.12 -2.32
CA LEU A 123 -6.89 8.71 -3.60
C LEU A 123 -7.30 7.25 -3.63
N SER A 124 -6.57 6.37 -2.95
CA SER A 124 -6.94 4.95 -2.81
C SER A 124 -8.23 4.78 -2.00
N GLN A 125 -8.38 5.52 -0.92
CA GLN A 125 -9.61 5.51 -0.11
C GLN A 125 -10.78 6.12 -0.88
N ALA A 126 -10.56 7.20 -1.65
CA ALA A 126 -11.60 7.75 -2.53
C ALA A 126 -12.09 6.71 -3.55
N ALA A 127 -11.20 5.96 -4.18
CA ALA A 127 -11.56 4.89 -5.11
C ALA A 127 -12.38 3.78 -4.43
N LYS A 128 -12.05 3.41 -3.18
CA LYS A 128 -12.86 2.47 -2.38
C LYS A 128 -14.25 3.02 -2.09
N LEU A 129 -14.37 4.29 -1.66
CA LEU A 129 -15.66 4.93 -1.38
C LEU A 129 -16.52 5.08 -2.63
N LEU A 130 -15.93 5.40 -3.78
CA LEU A 130 -16.63 5.45 -5.06
C LEU A 130 -17.27 4.11 -5.44
N ARG A 131 -16.63 3.01 -5.09
CA ARG A 131 -17.12 1.65 -5.36
C ARG A 131 -18.16 1.18 -4.36
N SER A 132 -17.97 1.50 -3.07
CA SER A 132 -18.74 0.90 -1.97
C SER A 132 -19.89 1.78 -1.44
N THR A 133 -20.01 3.03 -1.92
CA THR A 133 -21.01 3.98 -1.39
C THR A 133 -21.69 4.78 -2.49
N ALA A 134 -22.88 5.32 -2.18
CA ALA A 134 -23.61 6.25 -3.02
C ALA A 134 -23.27 7.74 -2.73
N LEU A 135 -22.25 8.02 -1.90
CA LEU A 135 -21.84 9.38 -1.57
C LEU A 135 -21.50 10.19 -2.83
N SER A 136 -21.82 11.48 -2.83
CA SER A 136 -21.42 12.34 -3.94
C SER A 136 -19.90 12.42 -4.07
N THR A 137 -19.39 12.70 -5.26
CA THR A 137 -17.95 12.86 -5.50
C THR A 137 -17.36 14.02 -4.69
N ASN A 138 -18.17 15.03 -4.38
CA ASN A 138 -17.78 16.15 -3.54
C ASN A 138 -17.65 15.72 -2.07
N ASP A 139 -18.62 14.96 -1.56
CA ASP A 139 -18.57 14.45 -0.19
C ASP A 139 -17.39 13.49 0.00
N ILE A 140 -17.12 12.64 -0.99
CA ILE A 140 -15.93 11.76 -0.99
C ILE A 140 -14.65 12.60 -0.96
N SER A 141 -14.56 13.68 -1.77
CA SER A 141 -13.39 14.58 -1.75
C SER A 141 -13.14 15.12 -0.34
N LEU A 142 -14.17 15.60 0.34
CA LEU A 142 -14.07 16.12 1.70
C LEU A 142 -13.73 15.01 2.70
N ALA A 143 -14.40 13.86 2.61
CA ALA A 143 -14.17 12.72 3.51
C ALA A 143 -12.74 12.18 3.45
N VAL A 144 -12.06 12.29 2.31
CA VAL A 144 -10.67 11.87 2.18
C VAL A 144 -9.66 13.00 2.42
N GLY A 145 -10.12 14.16 2.93
CA GLY A 145 -9.26 15.26 3.40
C GLY A 145 -8.87 16.30 2.35
N TYR A 146 -9.62 16.43 1.24
CA TYR A 146 -9.41 17.51 0.28
C TYR A 146 -10.43 18.62 0.46
N GLN A 147 -9.98 19.81 0.86
CA GLN A 147 -10.82 21.01 0.95
C GLN A 147 -11.14 21.58 -0.43
N ASN A 148 -10.27 21.40 -1.41
CA ASN A 148 -10.45 21.85 -2.79
C ASN A 148 -10.79 20.66 -3.68
N THR A 149 -12.08 20.55 -4.03
CA THR A 149 -12.61 19.47 -4.88
C THR A 149 -12.01 19.48 -6.29
N SER A 150 -11.77 20.65 -6.88
CA SER A 150 -11.17 20.74 -8.21
C SER A 150 -9.76 20.17 -8.23
N PHE A 151 -8.97 20.42 -7.18
CA PHE A 151 -7.64 19.84 -7.01
C PHE A 151 -7.71 18.31 -6.85
N PHE A 152 -8.67 17.82 -6.07
CA PHE A 152 -8.90 16.38 -5.94
C PHE A 152 -9.23 15.74 -7.30
N PHE A 153 -10.12 16.33 -8.11
CA PHE A 153 -10.46 15.80 -9.44
C PHE A 153 -9.24 15.71 -10.36
N GLN A 154 -8.37 16.73 -10.37
CA GLN A 154 -7.15 16.73 -11.16
C GLN A 154 -6.20 15.58 -10.72
N LEU A 155 -6.00 15.40 -9.41
CA LEU A 155 -5.15 14.36 -8.87
C LEU A 155 -5.70 12.97 -9.14
N PHE A 156 -7.01 12.79 -8.98
CA PHE A 156 -7.70 11.52 -9.23
C PHE A 156 -7.56 11.13 -10.71
N ARG A 157 -7.84 12.08 -11.63
CA ARG A 157 -7.67 11.85 -13.06
C ARG A 157 -6.22 11.54 -13.44
N LYS A 158 -5.26 12.22 -12.82
CA LYS A 158 -3.83 11.93 -13.04
C LYS A 158 -3.47 10.50 -12.64
N LYS A 159 -4.05 9.99 -11.55
CA LYS A 159 -3.73 8.65 -11.01
C LYS A 159 -4.48 7.54 -11.72
N TYR A 160 -5.78 7.73 -12.02
CA TYR A 160 -6.67 6.68 -12.53
C TYR A 160 -7.05 6.84 -14.01
N GLY A 161 -6.60 7.92 -14.69
CA GLY A 161 -6.88 8.18 -16.10
C GLY A 161 -8.29 8.74 -16.39
N CYS A 162 -9.19 8.77 -15.41
CA CYS A 162 -10.57 9.19 -15.55
C CYS A 162 -11.02 10.02 -14.33
N THR A 163 -12.15 10.72 -14.47
CA THR A 163 -12.74 11.47 -13.36
C THR A 163 -13.36 10.52 -12.33
N PRO A 164 -13.58 10.96 -11.07
CA PRO A 164 -14.25 10.15 -10.05
C PRO A 164 -15.62 9.62 -10.47
N MET A 165 -16.40 10.43 -11.22
CA MET A 165 -17.72 10.03 -11.70
C MET A 165 -17.61 8.96 -12.80
N GLU A 166 -16.72 9.15 -13.77
CA GLU A 166 -16.44 8.15 -14.82
C GLU A 166 -15.96 6.84 -14.20
N TYR A 167 -15.07 6.91 -13.20
CA TYR A 167 -14.59 5.74 -12.47
C TYR A 167 -15.74 4.94 -11.83
N ARG A 168 -16.68 5.63 -11.17
CA ARG A 168 -17.87 5.00 -10.59
C ARG A 168 -18.74 4.34 -11.65
N ASN A 169 -19.02 5.04 -12.77
CA ASN A 169 -19.87 4.53 -13.83
C ASN A 169 -19.27 3.28 -14.50
N MET A 170 -17.96 3.23 -14.69
CA MET A 170 -17.25 2.06 -15.22
C MET A 170 -17.43 0.82 -14.31
N LEU A 171 -17.38 1.00 -12.99
CA LEU A 171 -17.58 -0.10 -12.05
C LEU A 171 -19.02 -0.65 -12.11
N HIS A 172 -20.02 0.23 -12.16
CA HIS A 172 -21.42 -0.21 -12.25
C HIS A 172 -21.76 -0.85 -13.61
N ALA A 173 -21.08 -0.45 -14.69
CA ALA A 173 -21.23 -1.09 -16.00
C ALA A 173 -20.65 -2.51 -16.03
N SER A 174 -19.64 -2.79 -15.20
CA SER A 174 -19.01 -4.12 -15.10
C SER A 174 -19.85 -5.11 -14.26
N ASP A 175 -20.73 -4.60 -13.40
CA ASP A 175 -21.55 -5.41 -12.48
C ASP A 175 -22.93 -5.79 -13.10
N THR A 176 -23.25 -5.33 -14.31
CA THR A 176 -24.45 -5.78 -15.06
C THR A 176 -24.08 -7.02 -15.89
N PRO A 177 -24.48 -8.24 -15.48
CA PRO A 177 -24.32 -9.41 -16.33
C PRO A 177 -25.15 -9.20 -17.61
N ASN A 178 -24.51 -9.40 -18.76
CA ASN A 178 -25.18 -9.51 -20.05
C ASN A 178 -26.33 -10.54 -19.93
N MET A 179 -27.57 -10.08 -19.86
CA MET A 179 -28.73 -10.92 -20.11
C MET A 179 -28.82 -11.26 -21.60
#